data_c0efc99f07453bbc4863f078115ba7ea
#
_entry.id   c0efc99f07453bbc4863f078115ba7ea
#
_cell.length_a   1.000
_cell.length_b   1.000
_cell.length_c   1.000
_cell.angle_alpha   90.00
_cell.angle_beta   90.00
_cell.angle_gamma   90.00
#
_symmetry.space_group_name_H-M   'P 1'
#
loop_
_entity.id
_entity.type
_entity.pdbx_description
1 polymer ?
#
loop_
_entity_poly.entity_id
_entity_poly.type
_entity_poly.pdbx_seq_one_letter_code
_entity_poly.pdbx_strand_id
1 'polypeptide(L)'
;MKTFTRSYTLLKITQSHPYYNWCKQACLESRYLYNTMLYQYRNSYFNQQTLSNIELYQIGKGCGHWVNLPAKCSNQVWMQLVTNISSYWAAIKEYKKNPSKFQKSPKIPNYNKGMNIVTFEKQALLTKKLPANQIKLVRTDIILDLSNYKGDIREVKIIPKKNHFIIKAIFKQVISKEVLNNELVGSIDIGVNNLAAITTNQVHIGHILINGRPLKSINQYYNKTKANLQSKLPKKQKSSNKISLLTDKRNNKILDYIHKASRYIVNWLIANKIGTLVIGKNKEWKQSVNIGSRNNQSFTMIPHARFIDLIKYKFEAVGGVVKLVNEAYTSKCSALDLEPICKQTEYKGKRIKRGLFISNKGIIINADINGSLNILRKVVKNDLSDLIESRQWAKQSPIRICM
;
A
#
# COMPACT_ATOMS: atom_id res chain seq x y z
N MET A 1 12.12 21.04 -9.93
CA MET A 1 11.53 20.65 -8.62
C MET A 1 11.00 19.23 -8.72
N LYS A 2 11.33 18.36 -7.74
CA LYS A 2 10.74 17.01 -7.69
C LYS A 2 9.26 17.12 -7.32
N THR A 3 8.43 16.31 -7.94
CA THR A 3 6.98 16.27 -7.71
C THR A 3 6.53 14.86 -7.37
N PHE A 4 5.42 14.74 -6.65
CA PHE A 4 4.79 13.48 -6.35
C PHE A 4 3.28 13.56 -6.62
N THR A 5 2.62 12.42 -6.75
CA THR A 5 1.18 12.34 -6.94
C THR A 5 0.49 11.90 -5.66
N ARG A 6 -0.61 12.56 -5.32
CA ARG A 6 -1.42 12.25 -4.13
C ARG A 6 -2.88 12.11 -4.51
N SER A 7 -3.52 11.04 -4.00
CA SER A 7 -4.94 10.80 -4.21
C SER A 7 -5.76 11.13 -2.96
N TYR A 8 -6.88 11.81 -3.16
CA TYR A 8 -7.84 12.12 -2.13
C TYR A 8 -9.20 11.54 -2.46
N THR A 9 -9.90 11.02 -1.46
CA THR A 9 -11.31 10.65 -1.61
C THR A 9 -12.15 11.91 -1.41
N LEU A 10 -12.85 12.32 -2.45
CA LEU A 10 -13.70 13.52 -2.43
C LEU A 10 -15.12 13.20 -2.01
N LEU A 11 -15.70 12.13 -2.57
CA LEU A 11 -17.10 11.81 -2.38
C LEU A 11 -17.33 10.30 -2.30
N LYS A 12 -18.24 9.88 -1.42
CA LYS A 12 -18.80 8.54 -1.37
C LYS A 12 -20.25 8.57 -1.87
N ILE A 13 -20.55 7.82 -2.92
CA ILE A 13 -21.85 7.76 -3.58
C ILE A 13 -22.54 6.47 -3.18
N THR A 14 -23.53 6.56 -2.30
CA THR A 14 -24.39 5.45 -1.87
C THR A 14 -25.58 5.29 -2.81
N GLN A 15 -26.37 4.23 -2.63
CA GLN A 15 -27.54 3.97 -3.50
C GLN A 15 -28.59 5.09 -3.48
N SER A 16 -28.72 5.83 -2.39
CA SER A 16 -29.63 6.98 -2.27
C SER A 16 -29.09 8.28 -2.88
N HIS A 17 -27.83 8.30 -3.31
CA HIS A 17 -27.22 9.50 -3.85
C HIS A 17 -27.66 9.76 -5.30
N PRO A 18 -27.99 11.02 -5.70
CA PRO A 18 -28.49 11.33 -7.05
C PRO A 18 -27.61 10.81 -8.18
N TYR A 19 -26.29 10.80 -8.00
CA TYR A 19 -25.33 10.36 -9.02
C TYR A 19 -25.11 8.84 -9.07
N TYR A 20 -25.79 8.05 -8.24
CA TYR A 20 -25.55 6.60 -8.13
C TYR A 20 -25.79 5.89 -9.45
N ASN A 21 -26.95 6.13 -10.09
CA ASN A 21 -27.33 5.46 -11.32
C ASN A 21 -26.39 5.80 -12.48
N TRP A 22 -26.00 7.07 -12.58
CA TRP A 22 -25.02 7.48 -13.58
C TRP A 22 -23.67 6.79 -13.37
N CYS A 23 -23.14 6.79 -12.14
CA CYS A 23 -21.87 6.11 -11.81
C CYS A 23 -21.95 4.61 -12.12
N LYS A 24 -23.07 3.96 -11.82
CA LYS A 24 -23.30 2.55 -12.09
C LYS A 24 -23.25 2.27 -13.59
N GLN A 25 -24.00 3.04 -14.38
CA GLN A 25 -24.06 2.88 -15.82
C GLN A 25 -22.68 3.13 -16.46
N ALA A 26 -22.01 4.22 -16.11
CA ALA A 26 -20.68 4.56 -16.64
C ALA A 26 -19.65 3.46 -16.33
N CYS A 27 -19.65 2.91 -15.10
CA CYS A 27 -18.74 1.82 -14.74
C CYS A 27 -19.08 0.49 -15.45
N LEU A 28 -20.34 0.24 -15.81
CA LEU A 28 -20.75 -0.89 -16.64
C LEU A 28 -20.31 -0.68 -18.09
N GLU A 29 -20.54 0.49 -18.68
CA GLU A 29 -20.08 0.83 -20.03
C GLU A 29 -18.56 0.70 -20.16
N SER A 30 -17.81 1.18 -19.17
CA SER A 30 -16.36 1.01 -19.09
C SER A 30 -15.94 -0.46 -19.08
N ARG A 31 -16.67 -1.33 -18.39
CA ARG A 31 -16.44 -2.78 -18.40
C ARG A 31 -16.75 -3.39 -19.77
N TYR A 32 -17.89 -3.05 -20.34
CA TYR A 32 -18.29 -3.59 -21.62
C TYR A 32 -17.30 -3.19 -22.72
N LEU A 33 -16.93 -1.94 -22.79
CA LEU A 33 -15.93 -1.44 -23.73
C LEU A 33 -14.59 -2.18 -23.59
N TYR A 34 -14.09 -2.31 -22.35
CA TYR A 34 -12.86 -3.05 -22.09
C TYR A 34 -12.95 -4.50 -22.57
N ASN A 35 -14.05 -5.19 -22.23
CA ASN A 35 -14.24 -6.59 -22.56
C ASN A 35 -14.43 -6.82 -24.07
N THR A 36 -15.11 -5.90 -24.78
CA THR A 36 -15.29 -5.98 -26.24
C THR A 36 -13.94 -5.88 -26.96
N MET A 37 -13.13 -4.87 -26.61
CA MET A 37 -11.78 -4.74 -27.18
C MET A 37 -10.89 -5.94 -26.82
N LEU A 38 -10.95 -6.41 -25.57
CA LEU A 38 -10.19 -7.58 -25.14
C LEU A 38 -10.63 -8.86 -25.85
N TYR A 39 -11.93 -9.02 -26.16
CA TYR A 39 -12.42 -10.15 -26.92
C TYR A 39 -11.77 -10.20 -28.31
N GLN A 40 -11.77 -9.09 -29.03
CA GLN A 40 -11.14 -8.99 -30.35
C GLN A 40 -9.64 -9.26 -30.28
N TYR A 41 -8.95 -8.68 -29.28
CA TYR A 41 -7.53 -8.95 -29.08
C TYR A 41 -7.24 -10.44 -28.79
N ARG A 42 -8.04 -11.09 -27.95
CA ARG A 42 -7.87 -12.51 -27.62
C ARG A 42 -8.17 -13.41 -28.82
N ASN A 43 -9.20 -13.08 -29.58
CA ASN A 43 -9.56 -13.81 -30.80
C ASN A 43 -8.42 -13.75 -31.82
N SER A 44 -7.90 -12.56 -32.10
CA SER A 44 -6.73 -12.38 -32.97
C SER A 44 -5.52 -13.17 -32.46
N TYR A 45 -5.21 -13.03 -31.14
CA TYR A 45 -4.08 -13.71 -30.50
C TYR A 45 -4.14 -15.24 -30.65
N PHE A 46 -5.30 -15.85 -30.42
CA PHE A 46 -5.46 -17.31 -30.56
C PHE A 46 -5.46 -17.79 -32.01
N ASN A 47 -5.82 -16.93 -32.95
CA ASN A 47 -5.72 -17.17 -34.37
C ASN A 47 -4.33 -16.82 -34.94
N GLN A 48 -3.31 -16.63 -34.08
CA GLN A 48 -1.95 -16.29 -34.47
C GLN A 48 -1.82 -15.00 -35.30
N GLN A 49 -2.78 -14.10 -35.15
CA GLN A 49 -2.78 -12.79 -35.77
C GLN A 49 -2.33 -11.76 -34.75
N THR A 50 -1.67 -10.69 -35.19
CA THR A 50 -1.29 -9.55 -34.34
C THR A 50 -2.27 -8.43 -34.56
N LEU A 51 -2.83 -7.92 -33.46
CA LEU A 51 -3.68 -6.75 -33.47
C LEU A 51 -2.89 -5.57 -32.87
N SER A 52 -2.71 -4.53 -33.65
CA SER A 52 -2.00 -3.33 -33.22
C SER A 52 -2.82 -2.51 -32.22
N ASN A 53 -2.16 -1.61 -31.47
CA ASN A 53 -2.86 -0.69 -30.57
C ASN A 53 -3.81 0.26 -31.32
N ILE A 54 -3.50 0.61 -32.59
CA ILE A 54 -4.33 1.49 -33.43
C ILE A 54 -5.60 0.74 -33.84
N GLU A 55 -5.47 -0.50 -34.28
CA GLU A 55 -6.64 -1.32 -34.62
C GLU A 55 -7.56 -1.54 -33.43
N LEU A 56 -6.98 -1.82 -32.23
CA LEU A 56 -7.75 -1.89 -30.99
C LEU A 56 -8.48 -0.58 -30.67
N TYR A 57 -7.86 0.56 -30.97
CA TYR A 57 -8.50 1.87 -30.81
C TYR A 57 -9.69 2.04 -31.78
N GLN A 58 -9.53 1.66 -33.04
CA GLN A 58 -10.61 1.74 -34.03
C GLN A 58 -11.78 0.80 -33.69
N ILE A 59 -11.48 -0.43 -33.26
CA ILE A 59 -12.47 -1.36 -32.72
C ILE A 59 -13.25 -0.75 -31.57
N GLY A 60 -12.53 -0.14 -30.63
CA GLY A 60 -13.15 0.58 -29.50
C GLY A 60 -14.09 1.68 -29.97
N LYS A 61 -13.65 2.53 -30.90
CA LYS A 61 -14.47 3.63 -31.47
C LYS A 61 -15.71 3.17 -32.20
N GLY A 62 -15.66 2.04 -32.91
CA GLY A 62 -16.80 1.43 -33.56
C GLY A 62 -17.81 0.77 -32.61
N CYS A 63 -17.49 0.67 -31.31
CA CYS A 63 -18.36 0.07 -30.32
C CYS A 63 -19.31 1.10 -29.70
N GLY A 64 -20.62 0.77 -29.60
CA GLY A 64 -21.61 1.63 -28.95
C GLY A 64 -21.25 2.03 -27.51
N HIS A 65 -20.52 1.17 -26.79
CA HIS A 65 -20.05 1.46 -25.43
C HIS A 65 -19.03 2.61 -25.36
N TRP A 66 -18.35 2.93 -26.47
CA TRP A 66 -17.44 4.05 -26.56
C TRP A 66 -18.15 5.40 -26.47
N VAL A 67 -19.25 5.57 -27.21
CA VAL A 67 -20.01 6.82 -27.27
C VAL A 67 -20.86 7.04 -26.01
N ASN A 68 -21.19 5.97 -25.29
CA ASN A 68 -21.92 6.03 -24.02
C ASN A 68 -21.07 6.62 -22.88
N LEU A 69 -19.77 6.70 -23.06
CA LEU A 69 -18.84 7.35 -22.13
C LEU A 69 -18.36 8.71 -22.69
N PRO A 70 -17.92 9.65 -21.85
CA PRO A 70 -17.16 10.79 -22.35
C PRO A 70 -15.92 10.31 -23.11
N ALA A 71 -15.62 10.89 -24.28
CA ALA A 71 -14.57 10.43 -25.19
C ALA A 71 -13.19 10.21 -24.49
N LYS A 72 -12.81 11.13 -23.58
CA LYS A 72 -11.55 10.98 -22.81
C LYS A 72 -11.60 9.81 -21.82
N CYS A 73 -12.79 9.48 -21.30
CA CYS A 73 -12.95 8.30 -20.43
C CYS A 73 -12.83 7.00 -21.23
N SER A 74 -13.39 6.96 -22.46
CA SER A 74 -13.26 5.82 -23.38
C SER A 74 -11.81 5.59 -23.79
N ASN A 75 -11.07 6.67 -24.08
CA ASN A 75 -9.62 6.62 -24.32
C ASN A 75 -8.87 5.96 -23.14
N GLN A 76 -9.24 6.31 -21.90
CA GLN A 76 -8.62 5.73 -20.70
C GLN A 76 -8.89 4.22 -20.58
N VAL A 77 -10.06 3.74 -20.99
CA VAL A 77 -10.36 2.29 -21.04
C VAL A 77 -9.48 1.57 -22.06
N TRP A 78 -9.32 2.16 -23.26
CA TRP A 78 -8.41 1.64 -24.26
C TRP A 78 -6.95 1.63 -23.76
N MET A 79 -6.45 2.73 -23.20
CA MET A 79 -5.10 2.82 -22.63
C MET A 79 -4.87 1.79 -21.52
N GLN A 80 -5.88 1.54 -20.67
CA GLN A 80 -5.83 0.49 -19.65
C GLN A 80 -5.62 -0.89 -20.28
N LEU A 81 -6.35 -1.23 -21.35
CA LEU A 81 -6.20 -2.50 -22.05
C LEU A 81 -4.81 -2.63 -22.67
N VAL A 82 -4.34 -1.61 -23.39
CA VAL A 82 -3.00 -1.58 -24.00
C VAL A 82 -1.91 -1.77 -22.93
N THR A 83 -2.04 -1.09 -21.77
CA THR A 83 -1.10 -1.26 -20.65
C THR A 83 -1.11 -2.68 -20.11
N ASN A 84 -2.27 -3.30 -19.98
CA ASN A 84 -2.41 -4.70 -19.51
C ASN A 84 -1.77 -5.68 -20.49
N ILE A 85 -1.97 -5.48 -21.80
CA ILE A 85 -1.36 -6.29 -22.87
C ILE A 85 0.17 -6.14 -22.84
N SER A 86 0.67 -4.91 -22.77
CA SER A 86 2.11 -4.63 -22.69
C SER A 86 2.74 -5.26 -21.47
N SER A 87 2.06 -5.20 -20.31
CA SER A 87 2.50 -5.86 -19.07
C SER A 87 2.56 -7.38 -19.21
N TYR A 88 1.60 -7.98 -19.91
CA TYR A 88 1.60 -9.41 -20.21
C TYR A 88 2.83 -9.80 -21.05
N TRP A 89 3.10 -9.08 -22.14
CA TRP A 89 4.25 -9.36 -22.99
C TRP A 89 5.60 -9.14 -22.28
N ALA A 90 5.70 -8.11 -21.47
CA ALA A 90 6.88 -7.89 -20.64
C ALA A 90 7.09 -9.05 -19.64
N ALA A 91 6.02 -9.53 -19.03
CA ALA A 91 6.08 -10.68 -18.12
C ALA A 91 6.46 -11.98 -18.85
N ILE A 92 5.94 -12.23 -20.06
CA ILE A 92 6.32 -13.38 -20.89
C ILE A 92 7.81 -13.32 -21.27
N LYS A 93 8.28 -12.13 -21.68
CA LYS A 93 9.70 -11.94 -22.01
C LYS A 93 10.61 -12.23 -20.82
N GLU A 94 10.24 -11.78 -19.63
CA GLU A 94 10.99 -12.06 -18.39
C GLU A 94 10.87 -13.53 -17.98
N TYR A 95 9.70 -14.13 -18.10
CA TYR A 95 9.47 -15.55 -17.82
C TYR A 95 10.34 -16.47 -18.70
N LYS A 96 10.48 -16.16 -20.02
CA LYS A 96 11.37 -16.91 -20.92
C LYS A 96 12.84 -16.86 -20.48
N LYS A 97 13.27 -15.72 -19.88
CA LYS A 97 14.66 -15.56 -19.39
C LYS A 97 14.87 -16.22 -18.03
N ASN A 98 13.92 -16.07 -17.12
CA ASN A 98 14.02 -16.47 -15.72
C ASN A 98 12.71 -17.09 -15.21
N PRO A 99 12.39 -18.36 -15.58
CA PRO A 99 11.14 -19.01 -15.17
C PRO A 99 10.98 -19.11 -13.64
N SER A 100 12.09 -19.27 -12.92
CA SER A 100 12.12 -19.42 -11.44
C SER A 100 11.65 -18.18 -10.67
N LYS A 101 11.61 -17.01 -11.31
CA LYS A 101 11.02 -15.79 -10.72
C LYS A 101 9.50 -15.82 -10.63
N PHE A 102 8.85 -16.78 -11.28
CA PHE A 102 7.40 -16.84 -11.40
C PHE A 102 6.89 -18.15 -10.79
N GLN A 103 5.78 -18.07 -10.06
CA GLN A 103 5.11 -19.29 -9.56
C GLN A 103 4.43 -20.09 -10.67
N LYS A 104 3.97 -19.41 -11.73
CA LYS A 104 3.33 -20.00 -12.92
C LYS A 104 3.60 -19.11 -14.13
N SER A 105 3.46 -19.68 -15.33
CA SER A 105 3.53 -18.91 -16.57
C SER A 105 2.52 -17.74 -16.57
N PRO A 106 2.93 -16.52 -17.00
CA PRO A 106 2.02 -15.39 -17.17
C PRO A 106 0.87 -15.74 -18.12
N LYS A 107 -0.31 -15.23 -17.80
CA LYS A 107 -1.51 -15.46 -18.62
C LYS A 107 -1.95 -14.16 -19.27
N ILE A 108 -2.48 -14.28 -20.48
CA ILE A 108 -3.12 -13.18 -21.21
C ILE A 108 -4.20 -12.52 -20.33
N PRO A 109 -4.41 -11.18 -20.41
CA PRO A 109 -5.42 -10.50 -19.62
C PRO A 109 -6.79 -11.17 -19.67
N ASN A 110 -7.49 -11.20 -18.55
CA ASN A 110 -8.80 -11.82 -18.42
C ASN A 110 -9.91 -10.76 -18.49
N TYR A 111 -11.14 -11.20 -18.84
CA TYR A 111 -12.32 -10.35 -18.84
C TYR A 111 -12.61 -9.78 -17.44
N ASN A 112 -13.00 -8.52 -17.39
CA ASN A 112 -13.50 -7.89 -16.18
C ASN A 112 -14.89 -8.44 -15.84
N LYS A 113 -15.01 -9.11 -14.69
CA LYS A 113 -16.28 -9.70 -14.21
C LYS A 113 -17.17 -8.69 -13.48
N GLY A 114 -16.56 -7.68 -12.84
CA GLY A 114 -17.25 -6.61 -12.13
C GLY A 114 -17.23 -5.30 -12.91
N MET A 115 -17.86 -4.25 -12.35
CA MET A 115 -17.80 -2.90 -12.90
C MET A 115 -16.35 -2.42 -13.00
N ASN A 116 -15.99 -1.68 -14.06
CA ASN A 116 -14.68 -1.11 -14.25
C ASN A 116 -14.60 0.34 -13.73
N ILE A 117 -13.39 0.84 -13.49
CA ILE A 117 -13.14 2.23 -13.10
C ILE A 117 -13.39 3.14 -14.29
N VAL A 118 -13.98 4.33 -14.03
CA VAL A 118 -14.06 5.41 -15.02
C VAL A 118 -13.07 6.50 -14.61
N THR A 119 -12.19 6.88 -15.52
CA THR A 119 -11.15 7.90 -15.29
C THR A 119 -11.41 9.12 -16.16
N PHE A 120 -11.50 10.28 -15.52
CA PHE A 120 -11.59 11.59 -16.14
C PHE A 120 -10.20 12.26 -16.06
N GLU A 121 -9.52 12.40 -17.16
CA GLU A 121 -8.29 13.19 -17.24
C GLU A 121 -8.56 14.70 -17.11
N LYS A 122 -7.52 15.49 -16.91
CA LYS A 122 -7.62 16.95 -16.76
C LYS A 122 -8.46 17.61 -17.85
N GLN A 123 -8.36 17.15 -19.10
CA GLN A 123 -9.15 17.66 -20.23
C GLN A 123 -10.66 17.34 -20.15
N ALA A 124 -11.05 16.38 -19.32
CA ALA A 124 -12.45 16.01 -19.06
C ALA A 124 -13.00 16.68 -17.77
N LEU A 125 -12.27 17.64 -17.20
CA LEU A 125 -12.66 18.41 -16.02
C LEU A 125 -12.98 19.84 -16.46
N LEU A 126 -14.24 20.23 -16.33
CA LEU A 126 -14.72 21.57 -16.72
C LEU A 126 -14.56 22.52 -15.53
N THR A 127 -13.95 23.67 -15.76
CA THR A 127 -13.79 24.75 -14.76
C THR A 127 -14.50 26.03 -15.15
N LYS A 128 -14.86 26.19 -16.43
CA LYS A 128 -15.55 27.39 -16.93
C LYS A 128 -16.93 27.54 -16.29
N LYS A 129 -17.29 28.75 -15.92
CA LYS A 129 -18.59 29.14 -15.30
C LYS A 129 -18.84 28.48 -13.93
N LEU A 130 -17.78 28.03 -13.24
CA LEU A 130 -17.88 27.51 -11.88
C LEU A 130 -17.12 28.41 -10.91
N PRO A 131 -17.51 28.43 -9.61
CA PRO A 131 -16.72 29.07 -8.57
C PRO A 131 -15.27 28.58 -8.57
N ALA A 132 -14.34 29.44 -8.10
CA ALA A 132 -12.96 29.04 -7.89
C ALA A 132 -12.91 27.75 -7.03
N ASN A 133 -12.02 26.84 -7.37
CA ASN A 133 -11.86 25.53 -6.72
C ASN A 133 -13.00 24.51 -6.95
N GLN A 134 -13.94 24.76 -7.85
CA GLN A 134 -14.89 23.73 -8.27
C GLN A 134 -14.58 23.21 -9.66
N ILE A 135 -14.87 21.92 -9.88
CA ILE A 135 -14.79 21.26 -11.18
C ILE A 135 -16.07 20.47 -11.43
N LYS A 136 -16.49 20.43 -12.70
CA LYS A 136 -17.57 19.56 -13.16
C LYS A 136 -17.00 18.48 -14.06
N LEU A 137 -17.43 17.24 -13.87
CA LEU A 137 -17.07 16.15 -14.76
C LEU A 137 -17.85 16.27 -16.07
N VAL A 138 -17.15 16.20 -17.21
CA VAL A 138 -17.77 16.37 -18.53
C VAL A 138 -18.90 15.37 -18.77
N ARG A 139 -19.99 15.80 -19.39
CA ARG A 139 -21.21 15.01 -19.64
C ARG A 139 -21.85 14.43 -18.36
N THR A 140 -21.70 15.11 -17.25
CA THR A 140 -22.36 14.76 -15.97
C THR A 140 -22.81 16.01 -15.24
N ASP A 141 -23.61 15.86 -14.20
CA ASP A 141 -23.95 16.93 -13.26
C ASP A 141 -23.12 16.85 -11.97
N ILE A 142 -22.06 16.02 -11.96
CA ILE A 142 -21.19 15.87 -10.82
C ILE A 142 -20.25 17.06 -10.70
N ILE A 143 -20.48 17.89 -9.69
CA ILE A 143 -19.60 19.01 -9.32
C ILE A 143 -18.84 18.61 -8.07
N LEU A 144 -17.54 18.87 -8.06
CA LEU A 144 -16.63 18.51 -6.97
C LEU A 144 -15.95 19.78 -6.46
N ASP A 145 -15.98 19.97 -5.14
CA ASP A 145 -15.24 21.03 -4.46
C ASP A 145 -13.82 20.56 -4.13
N LEU A 146 -12.85 21.36 -4.52
CA LEU A 146 -11.43 21.11 -4.33
C LEU A 146 -10.77 22.08 -3.34
N SER A 147 -11.54 22.95 -2.67
CA SER A 147 -11.03 24.02 -1.78
C SER A 147 -10.08 23.51 -0.69
N ASN A 148 -10.30 22.31 -0.19
CA ASN A 148 -9.49 21.67 0.86
C ASN A 148 -8.24 20.93 0.33
N TYR A 149 -7.97 20.99 -0.99
CA TYR A 149 -6.92 20.18 -1.60
C TYR A 149 -5.89 21.07 -2.32
N LYS A 150 -4.62 20.82 -2.07
CA LYS A 150 -3.51 21.57 -2.68
C LYS A 150 -2.89 20.78 -3.83
N GLY A 151 -2.46 21.48 -4.88
CA GLY A 151 -1.73 20.92 -6.02
C GLY A 151 -2.52 21.01 -7.34
N ASP A 152 -1.87 20.60 -8.43
CA ASP A 152 -2.47 20.57 -9.76
C ASP A 152 -3.23 19.26 -9.97
N ILE A 153 -4.55 19.35 -10.22
CA ILE A 153 -5.37 18.16 -10.46
C ILE A 153 -4.99 17.51 -11.79
N ARG A 154 -4.81 16.19 -11.77
CA ARG A 154 -4.44 15.38 -12.94
C ARG A 154 -5.61 14.60 -13.50
N GLU A 155 -6.32 13.94 -12.61
CA GLU A 155 -7.42 13.06 -12.99
C GLU A 155 -8.40 12.87 -11.84
N VAL A 156 -9.64 12.52 -12.17
CA VAL A 156 -10.67 12.08 -11.24
C VAL A 156 -11.08 10.66 -11.61
N LYS A 157 -11.18 9.80 -10.62
CA LYS A 157 -11.59 8.39 -10.80
C LYS A 157 -12.89 8.10 -10.07
N ILE A 158 -13.83 7.49 -10.75
CA ILE A 158 -15.00 6.84 -10.16
C ILE A 158 -14.67 5.38 -9.97
N ILE A 159 -14.56 4.95 -8.71
CA ILE A 159 -14.12 3.61 -8.33
C ILE A 159 -15.31 2.83 -7.79
N PRO A 160 -15.77 1.78 -8.49
CA PRO A 160 -16.86 0.95 -8.01
C PRO A 160 -16.41 0.13 -6.79
N LYS A 161 -17.31 0.08 -5.81
CA LYS A 161 -17.27 -0.83 -4.67
C LYS A 161 -18.53 -1.68 -4.71
N LYS A 162 -18.64 -2.70 -3.85
CA LYS A 162 -19.77 -3.61 -3.92
C LYS A 162 -21.14 -2.91 -3.80
N ASN A 163 -21.26 -1.93 -2.89
CA ASN A 163 -22.53 -1.28 -2.57
C ASN A 163 -22.49 0.26 -2.72
N HIS A 164 -21.42 0.83 -3.22
CA HIS A 164 -21.23 2.27 -3.38
C HIS A 164 -20.13 2.58 -4.38
N PHE A 165 -20.00 3.85 -4.77
CA PHE A 165 -18.88 4.35 -5.54
C PHE A 165 -18.06 5.31 -4.69
N ILE A 166 -16.77 5.42 -5.02
CA ILE A 166 -15.87 6.40 -4.43
C ILE A 166 -15.33 7.28 -5.56
N ILE A 167 -15.51 8.58 -5.44
CA ILE A 167 -14.83 9.54 -6.32
C ILE A 167 -13.51 9.93 -5.66
N LYS A 168 -12.42 9.72 -6.40
CA LYS A 168 -11.07 10.12 -6.00
C LYS A 168 -10.50 11.10 -6.98
N ALA A 169 -9.88 12.17 -6.49
CA ALA A 169 -9.05 13.06 -7.30
C ALA A 169 -7.58 12.79 -7.04
N ILE A 170 -6.78 12.86 -8.10
CA ILE A 170 -5.33 12.70 -8.08
C ILE A 170 -4.70 14.06 -8.40
N PHE A 171 -3.85 14.53 -7.50
CA PHE A 171 -3.15 15.79 -7.61
C PHE A 171 -1.65 15.57 -7.77
N LYS A 172 -1.02 16.39 -8.59
CA LYS A 172 0.42 16.55 -8.63
C LYS A 172 0.81 17.64 -7.64
N GLN A 173 1.69 17.31 -6.70
CA GLN A 173 2.17 18.22 -5.67
C GLN A 173 3.69 18.36 -5.77
N VAL A 174 4.19 19.53 -5.41
CA VAL A 174 5.63 19.77 -5.28
C VAL A 174 6.09 19.22 -3.94
N ILE A 175 7.27 18.60 -3.90
CA ILE A 175 7.90 18.17 -2.66
C ILE A 175 8.23 19.41 -1.83
N SER A 176 7.68 19.51 -0.62
CA SER A 176 8.14 20.47 0.38
C SER A 176 9.43 19.90 0.98
N LYS A 177 10.55 20.61 0.82
CA LYS A 177 11.81 20.19 1.45
C LYS A 177 11.78 20.65 2.91
N GLU A 178 11.74 19.67 3.80
CA GLU A 178 12.07 19.88 5.20
C GLU A 178 13.59 19.91 5.38
N VAL A 179 14.05 20.57 6.45
CA VAL A 179 15.49 20.58 6.81
C VAL A 179 15.82 19.25 7.49
N LEU A 180 16.27 18.29 6.69
CA LEU A 180 16.63 16.94 7.14
C LEU A 180 18.14 16.71 6.98
N ASN A 181 18.73 15.94 7.90
CA ASN A 181 20.12 15.50 7.81
C ASN A 181 20.16 14.01 7.40
N ASN A 182 20.78 13.70 6.28
CA ASN A 182 20.87 12.33 5.74
C ASN A 182 21.82 11.43 6.54
N GLU A 183 22.72 11.97 7.36
CA GLU A 183 23.58 11.23 8.26
C GLU A 183 22.82 10.74 9.50
N LEU A 184 21.72 11.44 9.86
CA LEU A 184 20.81 10.98 10.89
C LEU A 184 19.90 9.89 10.29
N VAL A 185 20.07 8.69 10.81
CA VAL A 185 19.43 7.48 10.27
C VAL A 185 18.45 6.93 11.31
N GLY A 186 17.21 6.71 10.87
CA GLY A 186 16.23 5.92 11.61
C GLY A 186 16.06 4.53 11.00
N SER A 187 15.70 3.54 11.81
CA SER A 187 15.36 2.21 11.31
C SER A 187 14.01 1.75 11.81
N ILE A 188 13.37 0.86 11.05
CA ILE A 188 12.07 0.26 11.39
C ILE A 188 12.15 -1.25 11.22
N ASP A 189 11.79 -1.98 12.29
CA ASP A 189 11.39 -3.39 12.25
C ASP A 189 9.86 -3.47 12.23
N ILE A 190 9.29 -4.21 11.27
CA ILE A 190 7.85 -4.32 11.05
C ILE A 190 7.32 -5.62 11.68
N GLY A 191 6.34 -5.48 12.56
CA GLY A 191 5.80 -6.61 13.30
C GLY A 191 4.27 -6.67 13.37
N VAL A 192 3.76 -7.56 14.24
CA VAL A 192 2.31 -7.78 14.46
C VAL A 192 1.83 -7.18 15.76
N ASN A 193 2.52 -7.43 16.88
CA ASN A 193 2.16 -6.89 18.20
C ASN A 193 2.62 -5.43 18.33
N ASN A 194 3.80 -5.15 17.86
CA ASN A 194 4.27 -3.82 17.54
C ASN A 194 4.25 -3.72 16.01
N LEU A 195 3.44 -2.81 15.47
CA LEU A 195 3.34 -2.60 14.03
C LEU A 195 4.65 -2.09 13.45
N ALA A 196 5.38 -1.31 14.24
CA ALA A 196 6.73 -0.86 13.95
C ALA A 196 7.50 -0.68 15.27
N ALA A 197 8.75 -1.12 15.30
CA ALA A 197 9.74 -0.76 16.29
C ALA A 197 10.76 0.16 15.63
N ILE A 198 11.01 1.34 16.23
CA ILE A 198 11.79 2.41 15.62
C ILE A 198 12.97 2.74 16.52
N THR A 199 14.15 2.79 15.91
CA THR A 199 15.40 3.20 16.54
C THR A 199 16.16 4.19 15.65
N THR A 200 17.12 4.91 16.21
CA THR A 200 17.94 5.88 15.48
C THR A 200 19.42 5.74 15.83
N ASN A 201 20.28 6.39 15.08
CA ASN A 201 21.70 6.54 15.41
C ASN A 201 21.98 7.75 16.30
N GLN A 202 20.98 8.24 17.06
CA GLN A 202 21.13 9.37 17.99
C GLN A 202 20.91 8.92 19.43
N VAL A 203 21.88 9.13 20.32
CA VAL A 203 21.90 8.67 21.72
C VAL A 203 20.75 9.27 22.55
N HIS A 204 20.43 10.54 22.31
CA HIS A 204 19.43 11.29 23.08
C HIS A 204 17.99 11.05 22.64
N ILE A 205 17.78 10.27 21.56
CA ILE A 205 16.44 9.94 21.06
C ILE A 205 16.04 8.53 21.50
N GLY A 206 15.00 8.45 22.29
CA GLY A 206 14.44 7.19 22.76
C GLY A 206 13.78 6.35 21.67
N HIS A 207 13.66 5.05 21.94
CA HIS A 207 13.02 4.10 21.06
C HIS A 207 11.50 4.23 21.06
N ILE A 208 10.86 3.96 19.90
CA ILE A 208 9.40 4.03 19.78
C ILE A 208 8.84 2.68 19.30
N LEU A 209 7.73 2.28 19.89
CA LEU A 209 6.92 1.13 19.47
C LEU A 209 5.53 1.61 19.04
N ILE A 210 5.19 1.41 17.79
CA ILE A 210 3.81 1.62 17.31
C ILE A 210 3.00 0.36 17.62
N ASN A 211 1.96 0.50 18.42
CA ASN A 211 1.15 -0.63 18.87
C ASN A 211 0.38 -1.27 17.70
N GLY A 212 0.56 -2.56 17.46
CA GLY A 212 -0.17 -3.32 16.42
C GLY A 212 -1.38 -4.10 16.95
N ARG A 213 -1.57 -4.18 18.27
CA ARG A 213 -2.66 -4.96 18.90
C ARG A 213 -4.07 -4.49 18.48
N PRO A 214 -4.35 -3.19 18.27
CA PRO A 214 -5.65 -2.76 17.76
C PRO A 214 -5.99 -3.37 16.40
N LEU A 215 -5.01 -3.51 15.49
CA LEU A 215 -5.21 -4.16 14.18
C LEU A 215 -5.57 -5.64 14.34
N LYS A 216 -4.96 -6.33 15.31
CA LYS A 216 -5.31 -7.73 15.63
C LYS A 216 -6.73 -7.84 16.14
N SER A 217 -7.14 -6.97 17.07
CA SER A 217 -8.50 -6.94 17.63
C SER A 217 -9.55 -6.71 16.54
N ILE A 218 -9.33 -5.72 15.66
CA ILE A 218 -10.20 -5.44 14.51
C ILE A 218 -10.35 -6.68 13.62
N ASN A 219 -9.24 -7.39 13.34
CA ASN A 219 -9.24 -8.58 12.50
C ASN A 219 -9.93 -9.77 13.19
N GLN A 220 -9.72 -9.98 14.48
CA GLN A 220 -10.38 -11.04 15.26
C GLN A 220 -11.90 -10.84 15.31
N TYR A 221 -12.35 -9.63 15.61
CA TYR A 221 -13.78 -9.29 15.58
C TYR A 221 -14.39 -9.55 14.19
N TYR A 222 -13.69 -9.09 13.14
CA TYR A 222 -14.12 -9.31 11.76
C TYR A 222 -14.25 -10.80 11.44
N ASN A 223 -13.25 -11.61 11.78
CA ASN A 223 -13.26 -13.04 11.47
C ASN A 223 -14.40 -13.78 12.20
N LYS A 224 -14.59 -13.50 13.51
CA LYS A 224 -15.67 -14.08 14.30
C LYS A 224 -17.05 -13.71 13.73
N THR A 225 -17.28 -12.43 13.48
CA THR A 225 -18.56 -11.94 12.95
C THR A 225 -18.81 -12.44 11.53
N LYS A 226 -17.77 -12.48 10.67
CA LYS A 226 -17.88 -13.01 9.32
C LYS A 226 -18.23 -14.50 9.33
N ALA A 227 -17.60 -15.31 10.16
CA ALA A 227 -17.88 -16.74 10.28
C ALA A 227 -19.36 -16.99 10.71
N ASN A 228 -19.86 -16.26 11.71
CA ASN A 228 -21.26 -16.32 12.11
C ASN A 228 -22.24 -15.89 11.00
N LEU A 229 -21.90 -14.84 10.22
CA LEU A 229 -22.74 -14.45 9.09
C LEU A 229 -22.67 -15.46 7.95
N GLN A 230 -21.54 -16.11 7.72
CA GLN A 230 -21.38 -17.12 6.69
C GLN A 230 -22.12 -18.41 7.03
N SER A 231 -22.14 -18.85 8.29
CA SER A 231 -22.86 -20.07 8.73
C SER A 231 -24.38 -19.98 8.51
N LYS A 232 -24.91 -18.75 8.43
CA LYS A 232 -26.35 -18.47 8.19
C LYS A 232 -26.71 -18.36 6.71
N LEU A 233 -25.73 -18.50 5.79
CA LEU A 233 -25.97 -18.43 4.36
C LEU A 233 -26.33 -19.81 3.77
N PRO A 234 -27.13 -19.84 2.69
CA PRO A 234 -27.37 -21.07 1.93
C PRO A 234 -26.07 -21.70 1.46
N LYS A 235 -25.99 -23.03 1.38
CA LYS A 235 -24.74 -23.81 1.06
C LYS A 235 -23.96 -23.30 -0.15
N LYS A 236 -24.62 -22.79 -1.19
CA LYS A 236 -23.98 -22.26 -2.40
C LYS A 236 -23.54 -20.79 -2.30
N GLN A 237 -23.99 -20.05 -1.28
CA GLN A 237 -23.74 -18.62 -1.14
C GLN A 237 -22.58 -18.34 -0.20
N LYS A 238 -21.51 -17.73 -0.69
CA LYS A 238 -20.28 -17.42 0.08
C LYS A 238 -20.24 -15.99 0.63
N SER A 239 -21.15 -15.11 0.23
CA SER A 239 -21.14 -13.69 0.61
C SER A 239 -22.55 -13.08 0.59
N SER A 240 -22.74 -12.02 1.37
CA SER A 240 -23.97 -11.22 1.44
C SER A 240 -23.65 -9.74 1.53
N ASN A 241 -24.68 -8.88 1.42
CA ASN A 241 -24.49 -7.43 1.62
C ASN A 241 -23.98 -7.12 3.03
N LYS A 242 -24.48 -7.83 4.07
CA LYS A 242 -24.01 -7.66 5.46
C LYS A 242 -22.52 -7.99 5.60
N ILE A 243 -22.04 -9.10 5.01
CA ILE A 243 -20.62 -9.47 5.01
C ILE A 243 -19.79 -8.42 4.25
N SER A 244 -20.31 -7.86 3.18
CA SER A 244 -19.63 -6.83 2.41
C SER A 244 -19.44 -5.54 3.20
N LEU A 245 -20.51 -5.07 3.84
CA LEU A 245 -20.47 -3.89 4.71
C LEU A 245 -19.51 -4.09 5.90
N LEU A 246 -19.52 -5.28 6.50
CA LEU A 246 -18.58 -5.65 7.56
C LEU A 246 -17.12 -5.59 7.06
N THR A 247 -16.88 -6.08 5.84
CA THR A 247 -15.56 -6.07 5.21
C THR A 247 -15.09 -4.64 4.93
N ASP A 248 -15.96 -3.79 4.39
CA ASP A 248 -15.65 -2.37 4.15
C ASP A 248 -15.36 -1.63 5.45
N LYS A 249 -16.17 -1.85 6.50
CA LYS A 249 -15.94 -1.26 7.82
C LYS A 249 -14.60 -1.68 8.43
N ARG A 250 -14.28 -2.98 8.34
CA ARG A 250 -12.97 -3.49 8.77
C ARG A 250 -11.83 -2.86 8.00
N ASN A 251 -11.90 -2.82 6.67
CA ASN A 251 -10.86 -2.26 5.81
C ASN A 251 -10.63 -0.78 6.10
N ASN A 252 -11.70 -0.01 6.28
CA ASN A 252 -11.60 1.42 6.61
C ASN A 252 -10.91 1.65 7.96
N LYS A 253 -11.25 0.86 9.00
CA LYS A 253 -10.59 0.95 10.31
C LYS A 253 -9.09 0.64 10.24
N ILE A 254 -8.72 -0.40 9.48
CA ILE A 254 -7.31 -0.75 9.28
C ILE A 254 -6.56 0.33 8.51
N LEU A 255 -7.17 0.84 7.43
CA LEU A 255 -6.57 1.92 6.64
C LEU A 255 -6.39 3.19 7.47
N ASP A 256 -7.38 3.59 8.25
CA ASP A 256 -7.28 4.75 9.14
C ASP A 256 -6.09 4.60 10.11
N TYR A 257 -6.00 3.45 10.78
CA TYR A 257 -4.92 3.17 11.71
C TYR A 257 -3.53 3.26 11.06
N ILE A 258 -3.32 2.58 9.93
CA ILE A 258 -2.01 2.60 9.26
C ILE A 258 -1.68 3.98 8.65
N HIS A 259 -2.71 4.76 8.26
CA HIS A 259 -2.51 6.15 7.81
C HIS A 259 -2.07 7.06 8.95
N LYS A 260 -2.69 6.94 10.14
CA LYS A 260 -2.29 7.68 11.36
C LYS A 260 -0.89 7.26 11.78
N ALA A 261 -0.62 5.96 11.91
CA ALA A 261 0.69 5.44 12.28
C ALA A 261 1.81 5.91 11.34
N SER A 262 1.60 5.81 10.03
CA SER A 262 2.60 6.28 9.05
C SER A 262 2.79 7.80 9.07
N ARG A 263 1.76 8.60 9.39
CA ARG A 263 1.90 10.05 9.55
C ARG A 263 2.66 10.38 10.82
N TYR A 264 2.34 9.72 11.93
CA TYR A 264 3.06 9.89 13.19
C TYR A 264 4.57 9.62 13.01
N ILE A 265 4.92 8.50 12.38
CA ILE A 265 6.33 8.14 12.13
C ILE A 265 7.02 9.23 11.31
N VAL A 266 6.42 9.70 10.23
CA VAL A 266 7.03 10.73 9.38
C VAL A 266 7.19 12.05 10.14
N ASN A 267 6.18 12.47 10.91
CA ASN A 267 6.28 13.70 11.71
C ASN A 267 7.37 13.58 12.77
N TRP A 268 7.52 12.41 13.38
CA TRP A 268 8.58 12.15 14.36
C TRP A 268 9.97 12.19 13.72
N LEU A 269 10.14 11.62 12.50
CA LEU A 269 11.39 11.71 11.76
C LEU A 269 11.77 13.18 11.44
N ILE A 270 10.78 13.97 11.00
CA ILE A 270 10.98 15.41 10.72
C ILE A 270 11.38 16.17 11.97
N ALA A 271 10.66 15.97 13.09
CA ALA A 271 10.93 16.64 14.35
C ALA A 271 12.36 16.37 14.88
N ASN A 272 12.90 15.18 14.57
CA ASN A 272 14.25 14.79 14.94
C ASN A 272 15.27 15.00 13.79
N LYS A 273 14.91 15.72 12.73
CA LYS A 273 15.76 16.05 11.57
C LYS A 273 16.36 14.83 10.86
N ILE A 274 15.78 13.65 11.01
CA ILE A 274 16.25 12.40 10.43
C ILE A 274 15.97 12.42 8.92
N GLY A 275 17.03 12.32 8.10
CA GLY A 275 16.92 12.36 6.64
C GLY A 275 16.89 11.00 5.97
N THR A 276 17.43 9.97 6.61
CA THR A 276 17.43 8.60 6.06
C THR A 276 16.63 7.65 6.95
N LEU A 277 15.72 6.88 6.33
CA LEU A 277 14.95 5.83 7.00
C LEU A 277 15.24 4.48 6.38
N VAL A 278 15.61 3.51 7.21
CA VAL A 278 15.88 2.12 6.81
C VAL A 278 14.73 1.23 7.28
N ILE A 279 14.12 0.45 6.39
CA ILE A 279 13.03 -0.47 6.73
C ILE A 279 13.45 -1.89 6.40
N GLY A 280 13.34 -2.79 7.38
CA GLY A 280 13.52 -4.22 7.19
C GLY A 280 12.40 -4.80 6.33
N LYS A 281 12.74 -5.54 5.27
CA LYS A 281 11.77 -6.21 4.41
C LYS A 281 12.40 -7.39 3.70
N ASN A 282 11.88 -8.59 3.92
CA ASN A 282 12.27 -9.77 3.16
C ASN A 282 11.46 -9.89 1.86
N LYS A 283 12.07 -10.44 0.81
CA LYS A 283 11.34 -10.86 -0.39
C LYS A 283 10.39 -11.99 0.01
N GLU A 284 9.19 -11.99 -0.58
CA GLU A 284 8.16 -13.04 -0.40
C GLU A 284 7.70 -13.27 1.05
N TRP A 285 7.88 -12.31 1.89
CA TRP A 285 7.66 -12.30 3.34
C TRP A 285 6.37 -12.97 3.83
N LYS A 286 5.33 -13.04 2.99
CA LYS A 286 4.03 -13.63 3.37
C LYS A 286 3.69 -14.93 2.63
N GLN A 287 4.53 -15.38 1.72
CA GLN A 287 4.17 -16.51 0.83
C GLN A 287 4.42 -17.88 1.49
N SER A 288 5.43 -17.99 2.35
CA SER A 288 5.83 -19.25 2.99
C SER A 288 5.86 -19.17 4.52
N VAL A 289 4.98 -18.33 5.10
CA VAL A 289 4.96 -18.12 6.56
C VAL A 289 4.32 -19.32 7.24
N ASN A 290 5.12 -20.05 8.06
CA ASN A 290 4.65 -21.11 8.95
C ASN A 290 5.04 -20.81 10.40
N ILE A 291 4.26 -19.94 11.06
CA ILE A 291 4.40 -19.54 12.47
C ILE A 291 3.17 -19.96 13.30
N GLY A 292 2.47 -21.02 12.84
CA GLY A 292 1.21 -21.49 13.40
C GLY A 292 -0.02 -20.75 12.87
N SER A 293 -1.15 -21.45 12.73
CA SER A 293 -2.36 -20.96 12.02
C SER A 293 -2.87 -19.60 12.51
N ARG A 294 -2.97 -19.40 13.83
CA ARG A 294 -3.44 -18.14 14.46
C ARG A 294 -2.49 -16.97 14.18
N ASN A 295 -1.17 -17.22 14.25
CA ASN A 295 -0.17 -16.19 13.96
C ASN A 295 -0.12 -15.88 12.46
N ASN A 296 -0.17 -16.90 11.59
CA ASN A 296 -0.26 -16.75 10.14
C ASN A 296 -1.47 -15.88 9.76
N GLN A 297 -2.65 -16.15 10.30
CA GLN A 297 -3.84 -15.35 10.06
C GLN A 297 -3.65 -13.90 10.50
N SER A 298 -3.13 -13.65 11.69
CA SER A 298 -2.87 -12.32 12.21
C SER A 298 -1.87 -11.55 11.34
N PHE A 299 -0.79 -12.21 10.92
CA PHE A 299 0.28 -11.63 10.11
C PHE A 299 -0.18 -11.30 8.69
N THR A 300 -0.90 -12.22 8.03
CA THR A 300 -1.35 -12.03 6.65
C THR A 300 -2.45 -10.98 6.51
N MET A 301 -3.28 -10.80 7.54
CA MET A 301 -4.40 -9.85 7.53
C MET A 301 -4.00 -8.38 7.75
N ILE A 302 -2.80 -8.10 8.26
CA ILE A 302 -2.27 -6.74 8.37
C ILE A 302 -1.59 -6.37 7.04
N PRO A 303 -1.96 -5.26 6.39
CA PRO A 303 -1.39 -4.87 5.09
C PRO A 303 -0.02 -4.18 5.25
N HIS A 304 1.02 -4.93 5.69
CA HIS A 304 2.36 -4.40 5.96
C HIS A 304 2.99 -3.72 4.73
N ALA A 305 2.86 -4.31 3.53
CA ALA A 305 3.37 -3.68 2.30
C ALA A 305 2.75 -2.29 2.10
N ARG A 306 1.42 -2.17 2.28
CA ARG A 306 0.73 -0.89 2.19
C ARG A 306 1.20 0.10 3.25
N PHE A 307 1.50 -0.37 4.46
CA PHE A 307 2.03 0.48 5.53
C PHE A 307 3.43 1.01 5.18
N ILE A 308 4.31 0.17 4.66
CA ILE A 308 5.65 0.57 4.15
C ILE A 308 5.49 1.61 3.04
N ASP A 309 4.62 1.37 2.05
CA ASP A 309 4.37 2.31 0.96
C ASP A 309 3.86 3.67 1.46
N LEU A 310 3.00 3.66 2.50
CA LEU A 310 2.49 4.89 3.13
C LEU A 310 3.61 5.68 3.82
N ILE A 311 4.52 5.03 4.52
CA ILE A 311 5.69 5.68 5.14
C ILE A 311 6.58 6.24 4.03
N LYS A 312 6.92 5.40 3.05
CA LYS A 312 7.82 5.76 1.96
C LYS A 312 7.35 7.02 1.24
N TYR A 313 6.15 7.02 0.66
CA TYR A 313 5.71 8.17 -0.13
C TYR A 313 5.55 9.44 0.72
N LYS A 314 5.12 9.31 2.00
CA LYS A 314 4.97 10.47 2.89
C LYS A 314 6.31 11.07 3.28
N PHE A 315 7.32 10.25 3.49
CA PHE A 315 8.65 10.70 3.87
C PHE A 315 9.42 11.27 2.67
N GLU A 316 9.33 10.61 1.51
CA GLU A 316 9.89 11.12 0.25
C GLU A 316 9.23 12.45 -0.17
N ALA A 317 7.94 12.66 0.14
CA ALA A 317 7.22 13.90 -0.14
C ALA A 317 7.73 15.11 0.66
N VAL A 318 8.50 14.89 1.71
CA VAL A 318 9.16 15.95 2.51
C VAL A 318 10.67 15.99 2.32
N GLY A 319 11.18 15.23 1.35
CA GLY A 319 12.61 15.22 0.99
C GLY A 319 13.44 14.14 1.68
N GLY A 320 12.83 13.28 2.51
CA GLY A 320 13.51 12.15 3.14
C GLY A 320 13.86 11.02 2.18
N VAL A 321 14.80 10.18 2.57
CA VAL A 321 15.28 9.01 1.81
C VAL A 321 14.85 7.73 2.52
N VAL A 322 14.24 6.77 1.77
CA VAL A 322 13.86 5.46 2.31
C VAL A 322 14.69 4.36 1.65
N LYS A 323 15.38 3.55 2.48
CA LYS A 323 16.13 2.37 2.06
C LYS A 323 15.45 1.11 2.58
N LEU A 324 15.22 0.13 1.71
CA LEU A 324 14.71 -1.19 2.09
C LEU A 324 15.90 -2.15 2.19
N VAL A 325 16.01 -2.88 3.30
CA VAL A 325 17.09 -3.84 3.53
C VAL A 325 16.53 -5.21 3.89
N ASN A 326 17.28 -6.26 3.54
CA ASN A 326 16.95 -7.61 3.95
C ASN A 326 17.11 -7.74 5.47
N GLU A 327 16.06 -8.20 6.17
CA GLU A 327 16.02 -8.37 7.63
C GLU A 327 16.44 -9.77 8.11
N ALA A 328 17.01 -10.61 7.22
CA ALA A 328 17.47 -11.93 7.64
C ALA A 328 18.45 -11.85 8.82
N TYR A 329 18.22 -12.69 9.84
CA TYR A 329 18.97 -12.83 11.09
C TYR A 329 18.89 -11.65 12.06
N THR A 330 18.25 -10.52 11.74
CA THR A 330 18.19 -9.33 12.61
C THR A 330 17.49 -9.58 13.95
N SER A 331 16.52 -10.49 14.00
CA SER A 331 15.79 -10.86 15.22
C SER A 331 16.51 -11.89 16.09
N LYS A 332 17.55 -12.57 15.56
CA LYS A 332 18.30 -13.63 16.26
C LYS A 332 19.60 -13.11 16.83
N CYS A 333 20.35 -12.30 16.05
CA CYS A 333 21.63 -11.76 16.48
C CYS A 333 21.43 -10.68 17.55
N SER A 334 22.37 -10.62 18.49
CA SER A 334 22.40 -9.59 19.53
C SER A 334 22.95 -8.27 18.98
N ALA A 335 22.12 -7.24 18.97
CA ALA A 335 22.56 -5.91 18.58
C ALA A 335 23.53 -5.31 19.62
N LEU A 336 23.29 -5.57 20.92
CA LEU A 336 24.08 -5.03 22.02
C LEU A 336 25.47 -5.68 22.17
N ASP A 337 25.64 -6.90 21.64
CA ASP A 337 26.94 -7.58 21.61
C ASP A 337 27.66 -7.40 20.28
N LEU A 338 27.18 -6.49 19.42
CA LEU A 338 27.70 -6.21 18.08
C LEU A 338 27.90 -7.49 17.24
N GLU A 339 27.07 -8.51 17.51
CA GLU A 339 27.15 -9.79 16.85
C GLU A 339 27.00 -9.66 15.33
N PRO A 340 27.84 -10.33 14.50
CA PRO A 340 27.70 -10.33 13.04
C PRO A 340 26.30 -10.77 12.60
N ILE A 341 25.65 -10.01 11.69
CA ILE A 341 24.25 -10.27 11.29
C ILE A 341 24.22 -11.31 10.16
N CYS A 342 24.48 -12.58 10.52
CA CYS A 342 24.46 -13.74 9.64
C CYS A 342 23.95 -14.98 10.38
N LYS A 343 23.94 -16.13 9.71
CA LYS A 343 23.67 -17.42 10.37
C LYS A 343 24.83 -17.75 11.29
N GLN A 344 24.54 -17.96 12.57
CA GLN A 344 25.51 -18.40 13.59
C GLN A 344 25.21 -19.84 13.99
N THR A 345 26.22 -20.58 14.41
CA THR A 345 26.09 -21.89 15.09
C THR A 345 25.49 -21.67 16.47
N GLU A 346 26.03 -20.71 17.22
CA GLU A 346 25.52 -20.24 18.50
C GLU A 346 25.37 -18.73 18.50
N TYR A 347 24.24 -18.24 18.98
CA TYR A 347 23.97 -16.80 19.05
C TYR A 347 24.37 -16.25 20.44
N LYS A 348 25.03 -15.10 20.46
CA LYS A 348 25.47 -14.43 21.70
C LYS A 348 24.32 -14.03 22.63
N GLY A 349 23.18 -13.68 22.06
CA GLY A 349 21.99 -13.33 22.80
C GLY A 349 20.83 -14.28 22.52
N LYS A 350 19.81 -14.26 23.37
CA LYS A 350 18.61 -15.10 23.19
C LYS A 350 17.33 -14.40 23.59
N ARG A 351 16.23 -14.82 22.98
CA ARG A 351 14.89 -14.39 23.37
C ARG A 351 14.45 -15.15 24.62
N ILE A 352 14.27 -14.44 25.75
CA ILE A 352 13.90 -15.05 27.04
C ILE A 352 12.40 -15.36 27.07
N LYS A 353 11.60 -14.40 26.63
CA LYS A 353 10.15 -14.54 26.45
C LYS A 353 9.66 -13.63 25.33
N ARG A 354 8.37 -13.71 25.03
CA ARG A 354 7.80 -12.88 23.98
C ARG A 354 8.00 -11.38 24.28
N GLY A 355 8.70 -10.69 23.38
CA GLY A 355 8.99 -9.25 23.48
C GLY A 355 10.24 -8.90 24.30
N LEU A 356 10.96 -9.86 24.90
CA LEU A 356 12.20 -9.64 25.64
C LEU A 356 13.35 -10.45 25.05
N PHE A 357 14.48 -9.78 24.90
CA PHE A 357 15.74 -10.33 24.42
C PHE A 357 16.83 -10.01 25.44
N ILE A 358 17.70 -10.96 25.75
CA ILE A 358 18.86 -10.80 26.63
C ILE A 358 20.14 -10.93 25.79
N SER A 359 21.06 -9.99 25.98
CA SER A 359 22.41 -10.02 25.42
C SER A 359 23.31 -10.98 26.19
N ASN A 360 24.48 -11.30 25.67
CA ASN A 360 25.51 -12.10 26.36
C ASN A 360 25.97 -11.43 27.67
N LYS A 361 25.95 -10.09 27.72
CA LYS A 361 26.28 -9.30 28.92
C LYS A 361 25.13 -9.19 29.94
N GLY A 362 24.06 -9.99 29.79
CA GLY A 362 22.90 -9.99 30.70
C GLY A 362 21.95 -8.79 30.55
N ILE A 363 22.14 -7.91 29.54
CA ILE A 363 21.30 -6.74 29.34
C ILE A 363 20.01 -7.14 28.66
N ILE A 364 18.87 -6.78 29.25
CA ILE A 364 17.54 -7.09 28.74
C ILE A 364 17.00 -5.90 27.95
N ILE A 365 16.58 -6.14 26.71
CA ILE A 365 15.93 -5.14 25.85
C ILE A 365 14.65 -5.70 25.24
N ASN A 366 13.85 -4.81 24.66
CA ASN A 366 12.71 -5.24 23.84
C ASN A 366 13.21 -5.96 22.58
N ALA A 367 12.65 -7.14 22.27
CA ALA A 367 13.11 -7.98 21.16
C ALA A 367 12.91 -7.36 19.79
N ASP A 368 11.85 -6.52 19.60
CA ASP A 368 11.59 -5.85 18.33
C ASP A 368 12.52 -4.62 18.19
N ILE A 369 12.94 -4.01 19.32
CA ILE A 369 14.01 -2.98 19.33
C ILE A 369 15.35 -3.62 18.94
N ASN A 370 15.70 -4.81 19.48
CA ASN A 370 16.89 -5.54 19.04
C ASN A 370 16.89 -5.76 17.50
N GLY A 371 15.75 -6.17 16.93
CA GLY A 371 15.59 -6.32 15.48
C GLY A 371 15.81 -5.00 14.73
N SER A 372 15.20 -3.92 15.20
CA SER A 372 15.34 -2.58 14.60
C SER A 372 16.80 -2.07 14.67
N LEU A 373 17.51 -2.26 15.79
CA LEU A 373 18.92 -1.93 15.93
C LEU A 373 19.80 -2.70 14.94
N ASN A 374 19.55 -3.98 14.75
CA ASN A 374 20.26 -4.77 13.75
C ASN A 374 19.96 -4.33 12.31
N ILE A 375 18.73 -3.89 12.01
CA ILE A 375 18.41 -3.26 10.73
C ILE A 375 19.22 -1.97 10.54
N LEU A 376 19.34 -1.14 11.58
CA LEU A 376 20.16 0.07 11.58
C LEU A 376 21.63 -0.26 11.29
N ARG A 377 22.20 -1.24 12.00
CA ARG A 377 23.59 -1.71 11.85
C ARG A 377 23.93 -2.19 10.42
N LYS A 378 22.97 -2.66 9.64
CA LYS A 378 23.20 -3.04 8.24
C LYS A 378 23.53 -1.86 7.32
N VAL A 379 23.21 -0.63 7.72
CA VAL A 379 23.41 0.57 6.91
C VAL A 379 24.44 1.50 7.52
N VAL A 380 24.42 1.65 8.84
CA VAL A 380 25.38 2.49 9.61
C VAL A 380 26.47 1.56 10.14
N LYS A 381 27.61 1.51 9.42
CA LYS A 381 28.63 0.50 9.69
C LYS A 381 29.55 0.80 10.88
N ASN A 382 29.86 2.06 11.18
CA ASN A 382 30.96 2.40 12.08
C ASN A 382 30.58 3.19 13.35
N ASP A 383 29.42 3.82 13.45
CA ASP A 383 29.09 4.74 14.55
C ASP A 383 28.19 4.17 15.64
N LEU A 384 27.88 2.89 15.61
CA LEU A 384 26.96 2.28 16.57
C LEU A 384 27.64 1.61 17.75
N SER A 385 28.96 1.36 17.70
CA SER A 385 29.72 0.80 18.82
C SER A 385 29.70 1.73 20.01
N ASP A 386 30.04 3.00 19.85
CA ASP A 386 30.03 4.01 20.91
C ASP A 386 28.62 4.23 21.46
N LEU A 387 27.62 4.19 20.59
CA LEU A 387 26.21 4.30 20.89
C LEU A 387 25.70 3.12 21.75
N ILE A 388 26.15 1.92 21.44
CA ILE A 388 25.80 0.69 22.15
C ILE A 388 26.59 0.60 23.47
N GLU A 389 27.84 1.04 23.48
CA GLU A 389 28.69 1.06 24.65
C GLU A 389 28.25 2.09 25.69
N SER A 390 27.60 3.18 25.29
CA SER A 390 27.02 4.18 26.23
C SER A 390 25.90 3.61 27.11
N ARG A 391 25.48 2.34 26.88
CA ARG A 391 24.54 1.51 27.68
C ARG A 391 23.24 2.19 28.15
N GLN A 392 23.22 3.50 28.38
CA GLN A 392 22.04 4.23 28.80
C GLN A 392 20.97 4.29 27.74
N TRP A 393 21.35 4.49 26.49
CA TRP A 393 20.42 4.56 25.36
C TRP A 393 19.73 3.21 25.09
N ALA A 394 20.46 2.10 25.09
CA ALA A 394 19.91 0.77 24.83
C ALA A 394 19.00 0.27 25.98
N LYS A 395 19.17 0.78 27.19
CA LYS A 395 18.35 0.46 28.37
C LYS A 395 17.06 1.26 28.46
N GLN A 396 16.90 2.32 27.66
CA GLN A 396 15.68 3.13 27.69
C GLN A 396 14.46 2.28 27.33
N SER A 397 13.47 2.29 28.20
CA SER A 397 12.19 1.65 27.91
C SER A 397 11.53 2.33 26.70
N PRO A 398 11.16 1.58 25.66
CA PRO A 398 10.59 2.19 24.48
C PRO A 398 9.22 2.80 24.77
N ILE A 399 8.98 3.99 24.23
CA ILE A 399 7.68 4.66 24.32
C ILE A 399 6.70 3.94 23.38
N ARG A 400 5.58 3.47 23.94
CA ARG A 400 4.54 2.82 23.15
C ARG A 400 3.46 3.79 22.73
N ILE A 401 3.26 3.92 21.43
CA ILE A 401 2.27 4.80 20.79
C ILE A 401 1.10 3.97 20.28
N CYS A 402 -0.12 4.40 20.60
CA CYS A 402 -1.38 3.86 20.08
C CYS A 402 -2.08 4.94 19.24
N MET A 403 -2.66 4.55 18.08
CA MET A 403 -3.37 5.44 17.14
C MET A 403 -4.88 5.40 17.38
#